data_9908042c454dedf5c0371ecc7fbceb59
#
_entry.id   9908042c454dedf5c0371ecc7fbceb59
#
_cell.length_a   1.000
_cell.length_b   1.000
_cell.length_c   1.000
_cell.angle_alpha   90.00
_cell.angle_beta   90.00
_cell.angle_gamma   90.00
#
_symmetry.space_group_name_H-M   'P 1'
#
loop_
_entity.id
_entity.type
_entity.pdbx_description
1 polymer ?
#
loop_
_entity_poly.entity_id
_entity_poly.type
_entity_poly.pdbx_seq_one_letter_code
_entity_poly.pdbx_strand_id
1 'polypeptide(L)'
;TMSPAASVLHYGTEVFEGMKAYRRPDGGVQLFRPWENVARLNRSCERLGLPQLDPDDALQAIKTVVKVDENWVPSDPGTSLYIRPFLYGTDPTLALHGVHEATFAIILSPSGSYFKNGLQPVPIMVETEDVRAVRGGTGEAKCGGNYGAANRAGDRAIEKGFSQVLWL
;
A
#
# COMPACT_ATOMS: atom_id res chain seq x y z
N THR A 1 -10.52 12.21 16.24
CA THR A 1 -11.01 10.96 16.88
C THR A 1 -11.86 10.23 15.87
N MET A 2 -11.60 8.95 15.64
CA MET A 2 -12.41 8.12 14.75
C MET A 2 -13.53 7.45 15.54
N SER A 3 -14.72 7.33 14.96
CA SER A 3 -15.82 6.57 15.56
C SER A 3 -15.46 5.09 15.67
N PRO A 4 -15.82 4.39 16.77
CA PRO A 4 -15.68 2.94 16.83
C PRO A 4 -16.58 2.20 15.82
N ALA A 5 -17.59 2.85 15.25
CA ALA A 5 -18.45 2.34 14.19
C ALA A 5 -17.92 2.68 12.78
N ALA A 6 -16.73 3.25 12.65
CA ALA A 6 -16.16 3.55 11.33
C ALA A 6 -16.06 2.29 10.46
N SER A 7 -16.55 2.37 9.23
CA SER A 7 -16.70 1.21 8.33
C SER A 7 -15.41 0.44 8.09
N VAL A 8 -14.26 1.12 8.11
CA VAL A 8 -12.94 0.47 7.96
C VAL A 8 -12.68 -0.58 9.05
N LEU A 9 -13.14 -0.35 10.29
CA LEU A 9 -12.90 -1.25 11.43
C LEU A 9 -13.69 -2.56 11.34
N HIS A 10 -14.77 -2.59 10.57
CA HIS A 10 -15.70 -3.71 10.49
C HIS A 10 -15.68 -4.41 9.14
N TYR A 11 -15.44 -3.67 8.07
CA TYR A 11 -15.57 -4.17 6.70
C TYR A 11 -14.29 -4.06 5.88
N GLY A 12 -13.19 -3.59 6.49
CA GLY A 12 -11.92 -3.44 5.79
C GLY A 12 -12.00 -2.51 4.58
N THR A 13 -12.85 -1.49 4.64
CA THR A 13 -13.05 -0.51 3.57
C THR A 13 -11.86 0.45 3.52
N GLU A 14 -10.73 -0.04 3.02
CA GLU A 14 -9.53 0.75 2.86
C GLU A 14 -8.72 0.31 1.63
N VAL A 15 -8.00 1.26 1.07
CA VAL A 15 -7.05 1.07 -0.02
C VAL A 15 -5.75 1.80 0.28
N PHE A 16 -4.65 1.33 -0.27
CA PHE A 16 -3.36 1.97 -0.05
C PHE A 16 -2.45 1.88 -1.25
N GLU A 17 -1.41 2.71 -1.24
CA GLU A 17 -0.35 2.70 -2.21
C GLU A 17 1.02 2.56 -1.56
N GLY A 18 2.01 2.26 -2.36
CA GLY A 18 3.40 2.25 -1.98
C GLY A 18 4.27 2.77 -3.11
N MET A 19 5.02 3.82 -2.83
CA MET A 19 6.02 4.37 -3.73
C MET A 19 7.23 4.84 -2.93
N LYS A 20 8.26 5.30 -3.61
CA LYS A 20 9.52 5.69 -2.97
C LYS A 20 10.01 7.03 -3.48
N ALA A 21 10.58 7.82 -2.58
CA ALA A 21 11.39 8.97 -2.92
C ALA A 21 12.88 8.61 -2.77
N TYR A 22 13.69 9.06 -3.71
CA TYR A 22 15.11 8.76 -3.77
C TYR A 22 15.93 10.05 -3.76
N ARG A 23 17.04 10.04 -3.02
CA ARG A 23 18.05 11.11 -3.08
C ARG A 23 18.89 10.93 -4.34
N ARG A 24 18.98 11.99 -5.14
CA ARG A 24 19.86 12.02 -6.32
C ARG A 24 21.28 12.41 -5.94
N PRO A 25 22.29 12.13 -6.78
CA PRO A 25 23.68 12.55 -6.53
C PRO A 25 23.88 14.07 -6.41
N ASP A 26 23.02 14.87 -7.03
CA ASP A 26 23.01 16.33 -6.94
C ASP A 26 22.30 16.87 -5.68
N GLY A 27 21.88 15.98 -4.78
CA GLY A 27 21.15 16.31 -3.54
C GLY A 27 19.63 16.49 -3.71
N GLY A 28 19.13 16.53 -4.94
CA GLY A 28 17.70 16.62 -5.20
C GLY A 28 16.94 15.35 -4.80
N VAL A 29 15.62 15.44 -4.68
CA VAL A 29 14.74 14.32 -4.41
C VAL A 29 13.87 14.05 -5.63
N GLN A 30 13.69 12.76 -5.97
CA GLN A 30 12.86 12.36 -7.09
C GLN A 30 11.90 11.25 -6.74
N LEU A 31 10.73 11.27 -7.40
CA LEU A 31 9.73 10.20 -7.44
C LEU A 31 9.77 9.54 -8.82
N PHE A 32 9.46 8.24 -8.89
CA PHE A 32 9.36 7.53 -10.15
C PHE A 32 7.89 7.31 -10.51
N ARG A 33 7.40 8.00 -11.56
CA ARG A 33 6.05 7.87 -12.13
C ARG A 33 4.92 7.86 -11.08
N PRO A 34 4.87 8.82 -10.13
CA PRO A 34 3.92 8.79 -9.01
C PRO A 34 2.45 8.87 -9.47
N TRP A 35 2.17 9.44 -10.66
CA TRP A 35 0.83 9.49 -11.24
C TRP A 35 0.22 8.09 -11.49
N GLU A 36 1.04 7.08 -11.80
CA GLU A 36 0.57 5.70 -11.97
C GLU A 36 0.09 5.09 -10.64
N ASN A 37 0.75 5.45 -9.54
CA ASN A 37 0.33 5.06 -8.20
C ASN A 37 -1.00 5.72 -7.83
N VAL A 38 -1.16 7.02 -8.12
CA VAL A 38 -2.42 7.73 -7.88
C VAL A 38 -3.55 7.13 -8.72
N ALA A 39 -3.30 6.85 -10.00
CA ALA A 39 -4.27 6.20 -10.87
C ALA A 39 -4.68 4.81 -10.34
N ARG A 40 -3.73 4.02 -9.82
CA ARG A 40 -4.03 2.71 -9.22
C ARG A 40 -4.79 2.85 -7.90
N LEU A 41 -4.47 3.86 -7.08
CA LEU A 41 -5.24 4.16 -5.86
C LEU A 41 -6.71 4.39 -6.19
N ASN A 42 -7.00 5.22 -7.20
CA ASN A 42 -8.38 5.51 -7.63
C ASN A 42 -9.09 4.28 -8.21
N ARG A 43 -8.42 3.43 -9.01
CA ARG A 43 -9.02 2.15 -9.44
C ARG A 43 -9.34 1.24 -8.26
N SER A 44 -8.49 1.22 -7.23
CA SER A 44 -8.75 0.45 -6.01
C SER A 44 -9.94 1.04 -5.22
N CYS A 45 -10.06 2.37 -5.16
CA CYS A 45 -11.21 3.06 -4.56
C CYS A 45 -12.51 2.67 -5.28
N GLU A 46 -12.52 2.76 -6.62
CA GLU A 46 -13.68 2.38 -7.44
C GLU A 46 -14.10 0.94 -7.16
N ARG A 47 -13.14 0.00 -7.13
CA ARG A 47 -13.44 -1.43 -6.88
C ARG A 47 -14.06 -1.70 -5.51
N LEU A 48 -13.70 -0.91 -4.49
CA LEU A 48 -14.20 -1.08 -3.12
C LEU A 48 -15.37 -0.15 -2.77
N GLY A 49 -15.86 0.66 -3.70
CA GLY A 49 -16.94 1.62 -3.43
C GLY A 49 -16.52 2.75 -2.50
N LEU A 50 -15.25 3.16 -2.56
CA LEU A 50 -14.68 4.31 -1.86
C LEU A 50 -14.73 5.55 -2.76
N PRO A 51 -14.81 6.77 -2.20
CA PRO A 51 -14.63 8.00 -2.96
C PRO A 51 -13.29 8.04 -3.68
N GLN A 52 -13.27 8.54 -4.92
CA GLN A 52 -12.03 8.76 -5.66
C GLN A 52 -11.47 10.14 -5.32
N LEU A 53 -10.16 10.25 -5.33
CA LEU A 53 -9.45 11.52 -5.15
C LEU A 53 -9.25 12.22 -6.50
N ASP A 54 -9.24 13.55 -6.49
CA ASP A 54 -8.70 14.29 -7.63
C ASP A 54 -7.21 13.90 -7.81
N PRO A 55 -6.78 13.46 -9.00
CA PRO A 55 -5.42 12.98 -9.21
C PRO A 55 -4.35 14.04 -8.99
N ASP A 56 -4.61 15.29 -9.35
CA ASP A 56 -3.64 16.37 -9.20
C ASP A 56 -3.51 16.77 -7.74
N ASP A 57 -4.60 16.83 -6.99
CA ASP A 57 -4.60 17.09 -5.55
C ASP A 57 -3.87 15.98 -4.78
N ALA A 58 -4.14 14.71 -5.10
CA ALA A 58 -3.46 13.58 -4.49
C ALA A 58 -1.94 13.59 -4.76
N LEU A 59 -1.56 13.87 -6.01
CA LEU A 59 -0.16 13.98 -6.39
C LEU A 59 0.52 15.17 -5.71
N GLN A 60 -0.16 16.31 -5.61
CA GLN A 60 0.35 17.48 -4.93
C GLN A 60 0.53 17.24 -3.42
N ALA A 61 -0.42 16.56 -2.77
CA ALA A 61 -0.30 16.16 -1.37
C ALA A 61 0.93 15.26 -1.13
N ILE A 62 1.17 14.27 -1.99
CA ILE A 62 2.35 13.41 -1.93
C ILE A 62 3.65 14.23 -2.05
N LYS A 63 3.73 15.12 -3.05
CA LYS A 63 4.91 15.98 -3.23
C LYS A 63 5.14 16.89 -2.03
N THR A 64 4.07 17.44 -1.47
CA THR A 64 4.14 18.36 -0.34
C THR A 64 4.67 17.68 0.91
N VAL A 65 4.15 16.51 1.28
CA VAL A 65 4.62 15.80 2.47
C VAL A 65 6.08 15.35 2.33
N VAL A 66 6.49 14.88 1.14
CA VAL A 66 7.90 14.55 0.86
C VAL A 66 8.79 15.78 0.95
N LYS A 67 8.31 16.95 0.50
CA LYS A 67 9.09 18.20 0.59
C LYS A 67 9.24 18.67 2.04
N VAL A 68 8.19 18.56 2.85
CA VAL A 68 8.23 18.92 4.29
C VAL A 68 9.24 18.04 5.03
N ASP A 69 9.24 16.76 4.74
CA ASP A 69 10.10 15.77 5.38
C ASP A 69 11.32 15.38 4.52
N GLU A 70 11.78 16.27 3.64
CA GLU A 70 12.87 16.01 2.70
C GLU A 70 14.15 15.51 3.37
N ASN A 71 14.42 15.95 4.59
CA ASN A 71 15.59 15.53 5.37
C ASN A 71 15.55 14.04 5.77
N TRP A 72 14.38 13.41 5.74
CA TRP A 72 14.23 11.99 6.02
C TRP A 72 14.50 11.09 4.79
N VAL A 73 14.70 11.67 3.60
CA VAL A 73 15.12 10.91 2.42
C VAL A 73 16.59 10.52 2.59
N PRO A 74 16.91 9.24 2.81
CA PRO A 74 18.29 8.81 3.06
C PRO A 74 19.15 8.93 1.81
N SER A 75 20.48 9.00 2.02
CA SER A 75 21.47 9.18 0.95
C SER A 75 22.28 7.92 0.66
N ASP A 76 22.24 6.91 1.53
CA ASP A 76 23.01 5.70 1.36
C ASP A 76 22.55 4.88 0.13
N PRO A 77 23.45 4.22 -0.58
CA PRO A 77 23.08 3.38 -1.73
C PRO A 77 22.04 2.31 -1.37
N GLY A 78 21.02 2.17 -2.22
CA GLY A 78 19.92 1.20 -2.02
C GLY A 78 18.87 1.61 -1.00
N THR A 79 18.99 2.78 -0.39
CA THR A 79 17.99 3.32 0.55
C THR A 79 16.98 4.24 -0.14
N SER A 80 15.86 4.50 0.52
CA SER A 80 14.79 5.35 0.01
C SER A 80 13.87 5.80 1.14
N LEU A 81 13.08 6.83 0.91
CA LEU A 81 11.94 7.16 1.76
C LEU A 81 10.70 6.46 1.18
N TYR A 82 10.17 5.48 1.90
CA TYR A 82 8.92 4.83 1.54
C TYR A 82 7.74 5.74 1.83
N ILE A 83 6.84 5.87 0.86
CA ILE A 83 5.64 6.72 0.92
C ILE A 83 4.43 5.80 0.87
N ARG A 84 3.56 5.88 1.90
CA ARG A 84 2.33 5.12 2.02
C ARG A 84 1.12 6.06 2.03
N PRO A 85 0.58 6.42 0.85
CA PRO A 85 -0.76 6.99 0.76
C PRO A 85 -1.80 5.89 1.04
N PHE A 86 -2.85 6.22 1.77
CA PHE A 86 -3.96 5.32 2.01
C PHE A 86 -5.26 6.09 2.25
N LEU A 87 -6.37 5.48 1.90
CA LEU A 87 -7.70 6.04 2.05
C LEU A 87 -8.60 5.00 2.71
N TYR A 88 -9.33 5.40 3.73
CA TYR A 88 -10.17 4.49 4.50
C TYR A 88 -11.52 5.12 4.87
N GLY A 89 -12.57 4.28 4.88
CA GLY A 89 -13.93 4.68 5.17
C GLY A 89 -14.13 5.03 6.65
N THR A 90 -14.74 6.17 6.89
CA THR A 90 -15.00 6.70 8.24
C THR A 90 -16.48 6.86 8.57
N ASP A 91 -17.39 6.46 7.66
CA ASP A 91 -18.83 6.46 7.93
C ASP A 91 -19.12 5.83 9.30
N PRO A 92 -19.79 6.56 10.23
CA PRO A 92 -20.00 6.09 11.60
C PRO A 92 -21.23 5.18 11.70
N THR A 93 -21.22 4.07 10.95
CA THR A 93 -22.36 3.15 10.84
C THR A 93 -21.90 1.69 10.73
N LEU A 94 -22.72 0.78 11.27
CA LEU A 94 -22.55 -0.67 11.11
C LEU A 94 -23.38 -1.22 9.92
N ALA A 95 -24.04 -0.36 9.16
CA ALA A 95 -24.72 -0.76 7.92
C ALA A 95 -23.67 -1.01 6.80
N LEU A 96 -23.86 -2.07 6.02
CA LEU A 96 -23.02 -2.36 4.88
C LEU A 96 -23.52 -1.63 3.63
N HIS A 97 -22.76 -0.66 3.17
CA HIS A 97 -23.01 0.11 1.95
C HIS A 97 -21.69 0.65 1.38
N GLY A 98 -21.75 1.32 0.22
CA GLY A 98 -20.60 2.07 -0.31
C GLY A 98 -20.18 3.18 0.64
N VAL A 99 -18.91 3.50 0.67
CA VAL A 99 -18.33 4.50 1.58
C VAL A 99 -18.65 5.92 1.09
N HIS A 100 -19.21 6.75 1.95
CA HIS A 100 -19.53 8.15 1.65
C HIS A 100 -18.59 9.15 2.34
N GLU A 101 -18.06 8.76 3.50
CA GLU A 101 -17.08 9.53 4.25
C GLU A 101 -15.76 8.75 4.35
N ALA A 102 -14.68 9.37 3.93
CA ALA A 102 -13.35 8.75 3.96
C ALA A 102 -12.27 9.74 4.41
N THR A 103 -11.21 9.20 4.99
CA THR A 103 -10.00 9.95 5.29
C THR A 103 -8.87 9.51 4.37
N PHE A 104 -8.25 10.47 3.69
CA PHE A 104 -6.99 10.28 2.98
C PHE A 104 -5.82 10.68 3.87
N ALA A 105 -4.82 9.83 3.97
CA ALA A 105 -3.62 10.08 4.76
C ALA A 105 -2.36 9.60 4.03
N ILE A 106 -1.23 10.20 4.36
CA ILE A 106 0.07 9.82 3.81
C ILE A 106 1.05 9.69 4.97
N ILE A 107 1.72 8.55 5.08
CA ILE A 107 2.80 8.34 6.04
C ILE A 107 4.10 8.02 5.32
N LEU A 108 5.22 8.40 5.94
CA LEU A 108 6.56 8.24 5.41
C LEU A 108 7.41 7.36 6.33
N SER A 109 8.32 6.58 5.74
CA SER A 109 9.25 5.74 6.50
C SER A 109 10.58 5.58 5.76
N PRO A 110 11.72 5.97 6.32
CA PRO A 110 13.02 5.60 5.76
C PRO A 110 13.14 4.08 5.64
N SER A 111 13.65 3.61 4.51
CA SER A 111 13.70 2.19 4.18
C SER A 111 15.03 1.83 3.53
N GLY A 112 15.61 0.71 3.95
CA GLY A 112 16.77 0.10 3.31
C GLY A 112 16.39 -0.71 2.07
N SER A 113 17.36 -1.52 1.59
CA SER A 113 17.12 -2.47 0.50
C SER A 113 16.07 -3.50 0.92
N TYR A 114 15.12 -3.81 0.02
CA TYR A 114 14.11 -4.85 0.26
C TYR A 114 14.75 -6.23 0.46
N PHE A 115 15.77 -6.56 -0.36
CA PHE A 115 16.55 -7.78 -0.20
C PHE A 115 17.89 -7.45 0.45
N LYS A 116 18.12 -7.96 1.67
CA LYS A 116 19.33 -7.69 2.44
C LYS A 116 20.63 -8.18 1.74
N ASN A 117 20.51 -9.24 0.95
CA ASN A 117 21.64 -9.88 0.26
C ASN A 117 21.76 -9.44 -1.22
N GLY A 118 21.12 -8.35 -1.62
CA GLY A 118 21.13 -7.84 -3.00
C GLY A 118 20.39 -8.76 -3.98
N LEU A 119 20.87 -8.84 -5.22
CA LEU A 119 20.29 -9.63 -6.32
C LEU A 119 20.65 -11.12 -6.20
N GLN A 120 20.20 -11.78 -5.14
CA GLN A 120 20.36 -13.23 -4.97
C GLN A 120 19.02 -13.94 -5.15
N PRO A 121 19.00 -15.15 -5.72
CA PRO A 121 17.79 -15.97 -5.76
C PRO A 121 17.26 -16.24 -4.36
N VAL A 122 15.94 -16.25 -4.22
CA VAL A 122 15.26 -16.58 -2.97
C VAL A 122 14.35 -17.78 -3.19
N PRO A 123 14.23 -18.70 -2.19
CA PRO A 123 13.30 -19.81 -2.29
C PRO A 123 11.86 -19.30 -2.12
N ILE A 124 10.96 -19.81 -2.97
CA ILE A 124 9.54 -19.44 -2.99
C ILE A 124 8.69 -20.70 -2.81
N MET A 125 7.74 -20.68 -1.88
CA MET A 125 6.78 -21.75 -1.68
C MET A 125 5.63 -21.66 -2.69
N VAL A 126 5.31 -22.73 -3.37
CA VAL A 126 4.08 -22.80 -4.19
C VAL A 126 2.89 -23.10 -3.27
N GLU A 127 1.87 -22.25 -3.30
CA GLU A 127 0.66 -22.38 -2.50
C GLU A 127 -0.46 -22.99 -3.33
N THR A 128 -1.03 -24.07 -2.82
CA THR A 128 -2.07 -24.85 -3.51
C THR A 128 -3.35 -25.03 -2.67
N GLU A 129 -3.33 -24.60 -1.40
CA GLU A 129 -4.46 -24.74 -0.47
C GLU A 129 -5.21 -23.43 -0.29
N ASP A 130 -4.45 -22.36 0.03
CA ASP A 130 -5.02 -21.04 0.26
C ASP A 130 -5.08 -20.24 -1.06
N VAL A 131 -6.10 -19.40 -1.18
CA VAL A 131 -6.32 -18.55 -2.35
C VAL A 131 -6.21 -17.09 -1.96
N ARG A 132 -5.31 -16.34 -2.62
CA ARG A 132 -5.16 -14.90 -2.41
C ARG A 132 -6.18 -14.07 -3.18
N ALA A 133 -6.53 -14.49 -4.38
CA ALA A 133 -7.43 -13.79 -5.28
C ALA A 133 -8.28 -14.79 -6.08
N VAL A 134 -9.55 -14.43 -6.30
CA VAL A 134 -10.49 -15.22 -7.09
C VAL A 134 -11.07 -14.35 -8.20
N ARG A 135 -11.55 -15.01 -9.28
CA ARG A 135 -12.23 -14.31 -10.37
C ARG A 135 -13.46 -13.55 -9.84
N GLY A 136 -13.58 -12.26 -10.17
CA GLY A 136 -14.66 -11.39 -9.68
C GLY A 136 -14.46 -10.89 -8.24
N GLY A 137 -13.37 -11.29 -7.56
CA GLY A 137 -12.99 -10.79 -6.24
C GLY A 137 -12.24 -9.45 -6.29
N THR A 138 -11.55 -9.11 -5.20
CA THR A 138 -10.82 -7.85 -5.02
C THR A 138 -9.33 -7.94 -5.34
N GLY A 139 -8.86 -9.04 -5.96
CA GLY A 139 -7.44 -9.33 -6.15
C GLY A 139 -6.65 -8.26 -6.93
N GLU A 140 -7.30 -7.51 -7.82
CA GLU A 140 -6.70 -6.41 -8.57
C GLU A 140 -6.58 -5.11 -7.78
N ALA A 141 -7.40 -4.94 -6.74
CA ALA A 141 -7.37 -3.76 -5.88
C ALA A 141 -6.25 -3.87 -4.85
N LYS A 142 -5.60 -2.74 -4.56
CA LYS A 142 -4.61 -2.69 -3.49
C LYS A 142 -5.29 -2.33 -2.17
N CYS A 143 -5.93 -3.33 -1.54
CA CYS A 143 -6.74 -3.22 -0.33
C CYS A 143 -6.30 -4.22 0.75
N GLY A 144 -6.51 -3.90 2.02
CA GLY A 144 -6.03 -4.67 3.17
C GLY A 144 -6.56 -6.08 3.25
N GLY A 145 -7.80 -6.32 2.81
CA GLY A 145 -8.41 -7.63 2.80
C GLY A 145 -7.59 -8.68 2.01
N ASN A 146 -7.00 -8.29 0.88
CA ASN A 146 -6.13 -9.17 0.10
C ASN A 146 -4.87 -9.58 0.87
N TYR A 147 -4.35 -8.70 1.72
CA TYR A 147 -3.13 -8.94 2.50
C TYR A 147 -3.45 -9.77 3.75
N GLY A 148 -4.56 -9.50 4.43
CA GLY A 148 -5.03 -10.31 5.54
C GLY A 148 -5.23 -11.78 5.14
N ALA A 149 -5.82 -12.03 3.96
CA ALA A 149 -6.00 -13.39 3.42
C ALA A 149 -4.66 -14.11 3.13
N ALA A 150 -3.58 -13.36 2.90
CA ALA A 150 -2.26 -13.92 2.57
C ALA A 150 -1.40 -14.26 3.80
N ASN A 151 -1.75 -13.80 5.00
CA ASN A 151 -0.90 -13.93 6.19
C ASN A 151 -0.61 -15.39 6.55
N ARG A 152 -1.62 -16.26 6.60
CA ARG A 152 -1.46 -17.67 6.99
C ARG A 152 -0.45 -18.40 6.10
N ALA A 153 -0.59 -18.27 4.80
CA ALA A 153 0.34 -18.89 3.87
C ALA A 153 1.74 -18.26 3.91
N GLY A 154 1.81 -16.94 4.15
CA GLY A 154 3.07 -16.23 4.35
C GLY A 154 3.85 -16.74 5.56
N ASP A 155 3.20 -16.87 6.72
CA ASP A 155 3.82 -17.40 7.94
C ASP A 155 4.27 -18.86 7.75
N ARG A 156 3.42 -19.70 7.15
CA ARG A 156 3.75 -21.09 6.81
C ARG A 156 4.98 -21.20 5.88
N ALA A 157 5.11 -20.28 4.91
CA ALA A 157 6.28 -20.23 4.04
C ALA A 157 7.56 -19.89 4.81
N ILE A 158 7.51 -18.89 5.68
CA ILE A 158 8.64 -18.47 6.53
C ILE A 158 9.06 -19.61 7.47
N GLU A 159 8.13 -20.28 8.14
CA GLU A 159 8.41 -21.43 9.02
C GLU A 159 9.12 -22.57 8.29
N LYS A 160 8.83 -22.75 6.99
CA LYS A 160 9.48 -23.75 6.13
C LYS A 160 10.77 -23.25 5.46
N GLY A 161 11.24 -22.03 5.78
CA GLY A 161 12.49 -21.46 5.23
C GLY A 161 12.35 -20.82 3.86
N PHE A 162 11.14 -20.59 3.37
CA PHE A 162 10.88 -19.85 2.14
C PHE A 162 10.77 -18.35 2.40
N SER A 163 11.11 -17.54 1.40
CA SER A 163 11.06 -16.07 1.51
C SER A 163 9.72 -15.47 1.06
N GLN A 164 8.99 -16.17 0.19
CA GLN A 164 7.76 -15.70 -0.43
C GLN A 164 6.84 -16.87 -0.81
N VAL A 165 5.62 -16.53 -1.20
CA VAL A 165 4.61 -17.45 -1.68
C VAL A 165 4.30 -17.16 -3.15
N LEU A 166 4.27 -18.22 -3.99
CA LEU A 166 3.70 -18.19 -5.33
C LEU A 166 2.28 -18.75 -5.24
N TRP A 167 1.32 -17.92 -5.58
CA TRP A 167 -0.09 -18.27 -5.58
C TRP A 167 -0.52 -18.86 -6.92
N LEU A 168 -1.28 -19.96 -6.88
CA LEU A 168 -1.89 -20.61 -8.05
C LEU A 168 -3.39 -20.30 -8.13
#